data_c73b98f94cd49758136a9a6f4a354318
#
_entry.id   c73b98f94cd49758136a9a6f4a354318
#
_cell.length_a   1.000
_cell.length_b   1.000
_cell.length_c   1.000
_cell.angle_alpha   90.00
_cell.angle_beta   90.00
_cell.angle_gamma   90.00
#
_symmetry.space_group_name_H-M   'P 1'
#
loop_
_entity.id
_entity.type
_entity.pdbx_description
1 polymer ?
#
loop_
_entity_poly.entity_id
_entity_poly.type
_entity_poly.pdbx_seq_one_letter_code
_entity_poly.pdbx_strand_id
1 'polypeptide(L)'
;MSETKYWTWHMAAGVVIFFLLGRVSGAALLRRISAHKMLGFYSVMNTVLCFLIFLKLGWLSVVCVFLCYFFMSITFPTIFALGIFGLGTRAKAASAYIVMGIVGGALLPKLMGAVADKWDMSRGFAVPMVCFALVAFYGFNWPKFSKAESMDGLKISAGH
;
A
#
# COMPACT_ATOMS: atom_id res chain seq x y z
N MET A 1 -9.92 15.53 -31.37
CA MET A 1 -10.57 14.85 -30.22
C MET A 1 -10.35 13.35 -30.18
N SER A 2 -9.69 12.72 -31.15
CA SER A 2 -9.42 11.28 -31.24
C SER A 2 -8.07 10.86 -30.62
N GLU A 3 -7.02 11.66 -30.75
CA GLU A 3 -5.68 11.28 -30.28
C GLU A 3 -5.54 11.23 -28.75
N THR A 4 -6.11 12.19 -28.04
CA THR A 4 -6.09 12.19 -26.55
C THR A 4 -6.79 10.97 -25.95
N LYS A 5 -7.82 10.46 -26.61
CA LYS A 5 -8.53 9.25 -26.23
C LYS A 5 -7.65 8.00 -26.36
N TYR A 6 -6.84 7.91 -27.41
CA TYR A 6 -5.92 6.79 -27.65
C TYR A 6 -4.86 6.72 -26.54
N TRP A 7 -4.22 7.83 -26.20
CA TRP A 7 -3.20 7.88 -25.17
C TRP A 7 -3.74 7.52 -23.79
N THR A 8 -4.95 7.97 -23.44
CA THR A 8 -5.58 7.63 -22.15
C THR A 8 -5.87 6.14 -22.00
N TRP A 9 -6.34 5.47 -23.07
CA TRP A 9 -6.59 4.03 -23.03
C TRP A 9 -5.31 3.20 -22.90
N HIS A 10 -4.24 3.57 -23.60
CA HIS A 10 -2.96 2.89 -23.49
C HIS A 10 -2.33 3.05 -22.11
N MET A 11 -2.40 4.24 -21.53
CA MET A 11 -1.93 4.49 -20.16
C MET A 11 -2.76 3.69 -19.14
N ALA A 12 -4.09 3.69 -19.25
CA ALA A 12 -4.96 2.92 -18.37
C ALA A 12 -4.71 1.41 -18.49
N ALA A 13 -4.58 0.89 -19.70
CA ALA A 13 -4.26 -0.52 -19.94
C ALA A 13 -2.89 -0.89 -19.34
N GLY A 14 -1.88 -0.03 -19.51
CA GLY A 14 -0.56 -0.22 -18.93
C GLY A 14 -0.61 -0.35 -17.41
N VAL A 15 -1.32 0.56 -16.72
CA VAL A 15 -1.51 0.53 -15.27
C VAL A 15 -2.15 -0.79 -14.82
N VAL A 16 -3.22 -1.24 -15.49
CA VAL A 16 -3.91 -2.50 -15.15
C VAL A 16 -2.99 -3.70 -15.34
N ILE A 17 -2.22 -3.76 -16.42
CA ILE A 17 -1.28 -4.85 -16.70
C ILE A 17 -0.20 -4.91 -15.61
N PHE A 18 0.44 -3.78 -15.28
CA PHE A 18 1.45 -3.72 -14.22
C PHE A 18 0.87 -4.08 -12.86
N PHE A 19 -0.35 -3.66 -12.56
CA PHE A 19 -1.05 -4.04 -11.35
C PHE A 19 -1.31 -5.54 -11.26
N LEU A 20 -1.76 -6.18 -12.34
CA LEU A 20 -1.99 -7.63 -12.40
C LEU A 20 -0.68 -8.41 -12.28
N LEU A 21 0.37 -8.01 -13.00
CA LEU A 21 1.69 -8.62 -12.90
C LEU A 21 2.25 -8.51 -11.47
N GLY A 22 2.10 -7.36 -10.83
CA GLY A 22 2.47 -7.15 -9.43
C GLY A 22 1.71 -8.09 -8.49
N ARG A 23 0.42 -8.30 -8.73
CA ARG A 23 -0.43 -9.17 -7.91
C ARG A 23 -0.04 -10.65 -8.05
N VAL A 24 0.20 -11.12 -9.26
CA VAL A 24 0.61 -12.51 -9.52
C VAL A 24 2.01 -12.78 -8.97
N SER A 25 2.98 -11.92 -9.29
CA SER A 25 4.36 -12.05 -8.80
C SER A 25 4.46 -11.94 -7.28
N GLY A 26 3.73 -10.99 -6.70
CA GLY A 26 3.68 -10.81 -5.26
C GLY A 26 3.02 -11.97 -4.54
N ALA A 27 1.93 -12.54 -5.07
CA ALA A 27 1.29 -13.73 -4.51
C ALA A 27 2.22 -14.95 -4.57
N ALA A 28 3.00 -15.11 -5.64
CA ALA A 28 4.01 -16.15 -5.74
C ALA A 28 5.16 -15.96 -4.72
N LEU A 29 5.57 -14.71 -4.51
CA LEU A 29 6.65 -14.37 -3.58
C LEU A 29 6.24 -14.54 -2.12
N LEU A 30 4.97 -14.29 -1.78
CA LEU A 30 4.41 -14.53 -0.43
C LEU A 30 4.46 -15.99 0.00
N ARG A 31 4.59 -16.94 -0.93
CA ARG A 31 4.80 -18.36 -0.60
C ARG A 31 6.21 -18.63 -0.07
N ARG A 32 7.18 -17.76 -0.35
CA ARG A 32 8.60 -17.93 0.02
C ARG A 32 9.08 -16.94 1.07
N ILE A 33 8.44 -15.78 1.18
CA ILE A 33 8.86 -14.68 2.07
C ILE A 33 7.73 -14.35 3.04
N SER A 34 8.10 -14.07 4.31
CA SER A 34 7.15 -13.67 5.34
C SER A 34 6.40 -12.39 4.93
N ALA A 35 5.08 -12.39 5.10
CA ALA A 35 4.19 -11.31 4.67
C ALA A 35 4.60 -9.92 5.20
N HIS A 36 5.02 -9.83 6.47
CA HIS A 36 5.44 -8.58 7.09
C HIS A 36 6.73 -8.00 6.47
N LYS A 37 7.72 -8.85 6.12
CA LYS A 37 8.95 -8.42 5.45
C LYS A 37 8.68 -7.93 4.04
N MET A 38 7.82 -8.64 3.33
CA MET A 38 7.42 -8.29 1.98
C MET A 38 6.64 -6.97 1.97
N LEU A 39 5.71 -6.77 2.92
CA LEU A 39 4.99 -5.52 3.09
C LEU A 39 5.96 -4.36 3.33
N GLY A 40 6.91 -4.52 4.25
CA GLY A 40 7.92 -3.52 4.54
C GLY A 40 8.74 -3.16 3.30
N PHE A 41 9.27 -4.16 2.59
CA PHE A 41 10.07 -3.96 1.38
C PHE A 41 9.30 -3.24 0.26
N TYR A 42 8.07 -3.68 -0.04
CA TYR A 42 7.25 -3.08 -1.08
C TYR A 42 6.84 -1.65 -0.75
N SER A 43 6.58 -1.37 0.53
CA SER A 43 6.25 -0.02 0.99
C SER A 43 7.45 0.92 0.93
N VAL A 44 8.66 0.46 1.24
CA VAL A 44 9.90 1.24 1.04
C VAL A 44 10.11 1.54 -0.44
N MET A 45 9.95 0.54 -1.32
CA MET A 45 10.06 0.76 -2.76
C MET A 45 9.06 1.80 -3.25
N ASN A 46 7.79 1.74 -2.82
CA ASN A 46 6.80 2.76 -3.15
C ASN A 46 7.18 4.15 -2.61
N THR A 47 7.71 4.24 -1.39
CA THR A 47 8.17 5.50 -0.81
C THR A 47 9.29 6.12 -1.67
N VAL A 48 10.27 5.32 -2.09
CA VAL A 48 11.37 5.77 -2.96
C VAL A 48 10.85 6.21 -4.33
N LEU A 49 9.93 5.43 -4.93
CA LEU A 49 9.34 5.79 -6.22
C LEU A 49 8.52 7.08 -6.14
N CYS A 50 7.72 7.27 -5.09
CA CYS A 50 7.00 8.53 -4.86
C CYS A 50 7.96 9.71 -4.68
N PHE A 51 9.10 9.50 -4.01
CA PHE A 51 10.14 10.52 -3.88
C PHE A 51 10.78 10.87 -5.23
N LEU A 52 11.05 9.88 -6.09
CA LEU A 52 11.56 10.12 -7.45
C LEU A 52 10.54 10.90 -8.30
N ILE A 53 9.24 10.62 -8.18
CA ILE A 53 8.19 11.38 -8.87
C ILE A 53 8.16 12.83 -8.36
N PHE A 54 8.33 13.02 -7.05
CA PHE A 54 8.39 14.35 -6.43
C PHE A 54 9.54 15.21 -7.00
N LEU A 55 10.67 14.59 -7.36
CA LEU A 55 11.83 15.26 -7.96
C LEU A 55 11.64 15.71 -9.43
N LYS A 56 10.48 15.43 -10.04
CA LYS A 56 10.12 15.86 -11.41
C LYS A 56 11.12 15.42 -12.49
N LEU A 57 11.54 14.15 -12.47
CA LEU A 57 12.50 13.59 -13.41
C LEU A 57 11.94 13.37 -14.85
N GLY A 58 10.88 14.06 -15.24
CA GLY A 58 10.30 13.99 -16.60
C GLY A 58 9.77 12.60 -16.94
N TRP A 59 10.27 11.98 -18.02
CA TRP A 59 9.82 10.66 -18.48
C TRP A 59 10.03 9.54 -17.45
N LEU A 60 11.08 9.64 -16.64
CA LEU A 60 11.35 8.69 -15.57
C LEU A 60 10.23 8.68 -14.52
N SER A 61 9.59 9.83 -14.25
CA SER A 61 8.45 9.90 -13.32
C SER A 61 7.27 9.07 -13.81
N VAL A 62 7.03 9.00 -15.13
CA VAL A 62 5.96 8.17 -15.70
C VAL A 62 6.24 6.69 -15.46
N VAL A 63 7.47 6.25 -15.69
CA VAL A 63 7.88 4.86 -15.40
C VAL A 63 7.73 4.55 -13.91
N CYS A 64 8.11 5.49 -13.03
CA CYS A 64 7.95 5.34 -11.58
C CYS A 64 6.49 5.17 -11.18
N VAL A 65 5.55 5.86 -11.83
CA VAL A 65 4.10 5.68 -11.58
C VAL A 65 3.67 4.25 -11.89
N PHE A 66 4.05 3.68 -13.03
CA PHE A 66 3.72 2.29 -13.37
C PHE A 66 4.30 1.30 -12.34
N LEU A 67 5.54 1.51 -11.91
CA LEU A 67 6.17 0.71 -10.86
C LEU A 67 5.48 0.86 -9.50
N CYS A 68 4.97 2.05 -9.16
CA CYS A 68 4.15 2.23 -7.96
C CYS A 68 2.91 1.34 -7.97
N TYR A 69 2.19 1.26 -9.09
CA TYR A 69 1.03 0.37 -9.22
C TYR A 69 1.40 -1.11 -9.09
N PHE A 70 2.56 -1.50 -9.61
CA PHE A 70 3.09 -2.85 -9.46
C PHE A 70 3.29 -3.22 -7.98
N PHE A 71 4.04 -2.41 -7.22
CA PHE A 71 4.32 -2.66 -5.81
C PHE A 71 3.10 -2.45 -4.90
N MET A 72 2.19 -1.53 -5.25
CA MET A 72 0.98 -1.27 -4.48
C MET A 72 -0.01 -2.43 -4.54
N SER A 73 -0.01 -3.22 -5.62
CA SER A 73 -1.04 -4.22 -5.92
C SER A 73 -1.22 -5.27 -4.82
N ILE A 74 -0.17 -5.64 -4.09
CA ILE A 74 -0.21 -6.65 -3.04
C ILE A 74 -0.24 -6.05 -1.63
N THR A 75 -0.02 -4.74 -1.50
CA THR A 75 0.07 -4.06 -0.20
C THR A 75 -1.22 -4.21 0.61
N PHE A 76 -2.37 -3.95 -0.01
CA PHE A 76 -3.67 -4.04 0.68
C PHE A 76 -4.00 -5.45 1.18
N PRO A 77 -3.99 -6.51 0.35
CA PRO A 77 -4.27 -7.86 0.84
C PRO A 77 -3.29 -8.33 1.90
N THR A 78 -2.03 -7.90 1.83
CA THR A 78 -1.02 -8.23 2.84
C THR A 78 -1.29 -7.53 4.18
N ILE A 79 -1.64 -6.23 4.17
CA ILE A 79 -2.03 -5.50 5.38
C ILE A 79 -3.27 -6.14 6.01
N PHE A 80 -4.27 -6.47 5.20
CA PHE A 80 -5.49 -7.12 5.67
C PHE A 80 -5.18 -8.46 6.34
N ALA A 81 -4.40 -9.32 5.69
CA ALA A 81 -4.02 -10.62 6.23
C ALA A 81 -3.24 -10.51 7.55
N LEU A 82 -2.29 -9.57 7.64
CA LEU A 82 -1.52 -9.31 8.85
C LEU A 82 -2.40 -8.74 9.97
N GLY A 83 -3.35 -7.88 9.63
CA GLY A 83 -4.24 -7.22 10.60
C GLY A 83 -5.26 -8.17 11.26
N ILE A 84 -5.62 -9.28 10.59
CA ILE A 84 -6.52 -10.29 11.14
C ILE A 84 -5.78 -11.52 11.72
N PHE A 85 -4.45 -11.56 11.53
CA PHE A 85 -3.65 -12.71 11.94
C PHE A 85 -3.64 -12.89 13.45
N GLY A 86 -3.98 -14.10 13.90
CA GLY A 86 -3.95 -14.47 15.32
C GLY A 86 -5.15 -14.04 16.16
N LEU A 87 -6.11 -13.27 15.60
CA LEU A 87 -7.27 -12.76 16.35
C LEU A 87 -8.41 -13.78 16.57
N GLY A 88 -8.35 -14.98 15.98
CA GLY A 88 -9.36 -16.04 16.17
C GLY A 88 -10.79 -15.53 15.99
N THR A 89 -11.62 -15.62 17.02
CA THR A 89 -13.03 -15.19 16.99
C THR A 89 -13.21 -13.69 16.82
N ARG A 90 -12.21 -12.86 17.16
CA ARG A 90 -12.22 -11.40 17.01
C ARG A 90 -11.84 -10.95 15.58
N ALA A 91 -11.37 -11.85 14.71
CA ALA A 91 -11.01 -11.54 13.34
C ALA A 91 -12.15 -10.87 12.55
N LYS A 92 -13.41 -11.24 12.84
CA LYS A 92 -14.60 -10.64 12.21
C LYS A 92 -14.75 -9.16 12.56
N ALA A 93 -14.56 -8.79 13.81
CA ALA A 93 -14.59 -7.38 14.23
C ALA A 93 -13.39 -6.59 13.67
N ALA A 94 -12.20 -7.18 13.74
CA ALA A 94 -10.99 -6.55 13.19
C ALA A 94 -11.09 -6.30 11.68
N SER A 95 -11.62 -7.24 10.90
CA SER A 95 -11.83 -7.07 9.47
C SER A 95 -12.80 -5.92 9.17
N ALA A 96 -13.86 -5.75 9.99
CA ALA A 96 -14.78 -4.63 9.84
C ALA A 96 -14.08 -3.27 10.05
N TYR A 97 -13.20 -3.15 11.06
CA TYR A 97 -12.42 -1.93 11.29
C TYR A 97 -11.43 -1.65 10.15
N ILE A 98 -10.77 -2.67 9.61
CA ILE A 98 -9.86 -2.51 8.46
C ILE A 98 -10.62 -2.04 7.23
N VAL A 99 -11.80 -2.63 6.95
CA VAL A 99 -12.65 -2.22 5.84
C VAL A 99 -13.15 -0.78 6.04
N MET A 100 -13.50 -0.38 7.27
CA MET A 100 -13.86 0.99 7.60
C MET A 100 -12.71 1.99 7.32
N GLY A 101 -11.46 1.54 7.48
CA GLY A 101 -10.27 2.30 7.10
C GLY A 101 -10.19 2.63 5.60
N ILE A 102 -10.82 1.85 4.71
CA ILE A 102 -10.88 2.12 3.27
C ILE A 102 -11.64 3.44 3.01
N VAL A 103 -12.68 3.71 3.78
CA VAL A 103 -13.43 4.98 3.69
C VAL A 103 -12.52 6.16 4.04
N GLY A 104 -11.67 6.01 5.07
CA GLY A 104 -10.64 6.99 5.39
C GLY A 104 -9.63 7.18 4.24
N GLY A 105 -9.27 6.08 3.55
CA GLY A 105 -8.40 6.10 2.37
C GLY A 105 -8.97 6.92 1.20
N ALA A 106 -10.29 7.06 1.08
CA ALA A 106 -10.92 7.89 0.06
C ALA A 106 -10.63 9.39 0.21
N LEU A 107 -10.24 9.85 1.39
CA LEU A 107 -9.80 11.23 1.64
C LEU A 107 -8.42 11.54 1.06
N LEU A 108 -7.55 10.54 0.92
CA LEU A 108 -6.17 10.71 0.44
C LEU A 108 -6.10 11.25 -1.00
N PRO A 109 -6.86 10.74 -1.98
CA PRO A 109 -6.89 11.32 -3.32
C PRO A 109 -7.35 12.78 -3.34
N LYS A 110 -8.31 13.15 -2.47
CA LYS A 110 -8.77 14.53 -2.33
C LYS A 110 -7.67 15.43 -1.79
N LEU A 111 -6.92 14.98 -0.78
CA LEU A 111 -5.77 15.71 -0.25
C LEU A 111 -4.66 15.84 -1.29
N MET A 112 -4.36 14.74 -2.01
CA MET A 112 -3.39 14.74 -3.09
C MET A 112 -3.79 15.73 -4.21
N GLY A 113 -5.08 15.75 -4.60
CA GLY A 113 -5.62 16.70 -5.58
C GLY A 113 -5.48 18.14 -5.10
N ALA A 114 -5.85 18.45 -3.85
CA ALA A 114 -5.73 19.80 -3.28
C ALA A 114 -4.25 20.30 -3.23
N VAL A 115 -3.30 19.41 -2.97
CA VAL A 115 -1.86 19.75 -3.02
C VAL A 115 -1.41 19.96 -4.47
N ALA A 116 -1.88 19.11 -5.38
CA ALA A 116 -1.57 19.20 -6.80
C ALA A 116 -2.10 20.50 -7.44
N ASP A 117 -3.33 20.88 -7.11
CA ASP A 117 -3.97 22.11 -7.61
C ASP A 117 -3.27 23.37 -7.09
N LYS A 118 -2.79 23.33 -5.84
CA LYS A 118 -2.15 24.51 -5.22
C LYS A 118 -0.70 24.72 -5.68
N TRP A 119 -0.01 23.62 -5.99
CA TRP A 119 1.45 23.69 -6.26
C TRP A 119 1.80 23.03 -7.59
N ASP A 120 1.76 21.67 -7.64
CA ASP A 120 2.07 20.88 -8.84
C ASP A 120 1.65 19.43 -8.65
N MET A 121 1.31 18.76 -9.76
CA MET A 121 0.95 17.34 -9.76
C MET A 121 2.03 16.45 -9.08
N SER A 122 3.31 16.73 -9.34
CA SER A 122 4.42 15.98 -8.72
C SER A 122 4.49 16.15 -7.21
N ARG A 123 4.15 17.33 -6.69
CA ARG A 123 4.11 17.59 -5.24
C ARG A 123 2.95 16.90 -4.55
N GLY A 124 1.86 16.62 -5.26
CA GLY A 124 0.77 15.80 -4.77
C GLY A 124 1.22 14.41 -4.31
N PHE A 125 2.29 13.86 -4.90
CA PHE A 125 2.85 12.57 -4.50
C PHE A 125 3.53 12.55 -3.13
N ALA A 126 3.73 13.71 -2.48
CA ALA A 126 4.14 13.75 -1.07
C ALA A 126 3.14 13.08 -0.14
N VAL A 127 1.84 13.13 -0.43
CA VAL A 127 0.79 12.50 0.38
C VAL A 127 0.94 10.96 0.39
N PRO A 128 0.93 10.25 -0.75
CA PRO A 128 1.16 8.81 -0.75
C PRO A 128 2.55 8.41 -0.26
N MET A 129 3.57 9.24 -0.46
CA MET A 129 4.93 8.99 0.06
C MET A 129 4.92 8.84 1.59
N VAL A 130 4.27 9.76 2.32
CA VAL A 130 4.14 9.69 3.78
C VAL A 130 3.34 8.45 4.19
N CYS A 131 2.25 8.14 3.49
CA CYS A 131 1.44 6.95 3.78
C CYS A 131 2.24 5.66 3.60
N PHE A 132 3.02 5.52 2.54
CA PHE A 132 3.86 4.34 2.32
C PHE A 132 5.00 4.24 3.34
N ALA A 133 5.57 5.36 3.78
CA ALA A 133 6.56 5.38 4.85
C ALA A 133 5.99 4.85 6.17
N LEU A 134 4.75 5.22 6.52
CA LEU A 134 4.05 4.70 7.70
C LEU A 134 3.76 3.20 7.56
N VAL A 135 3.34 2.74 6.38
CA VAL A 135 3.11 1.31 6.11
C VAL A 135 4.42 0.51 6.17
N ALA A 136 5.53 1.07 5.68
CA ALA A 136 6.85 0.46 5.80
C ALA A 136 7.26 0.30 7.27
N PHE A 137 7.09 1.35 8.06
CA PHE A 137 7.35 1.31 9.51
C PHE A 137 6.51 0.22 10.20
N TYR A 138 5.22 0.14 9.89
CA TYR A 138 4.35 -0.92 10.39
C TYR A 138 4.84 -2.31 9.98
N GLY A 139 5.16 -2.54 8.70
CA GLY A 139 5.63 -3.82 8.19
C GLY A 139 6.89 -4.33 8.88
N PHE A 140 7.87 -3.46 9.13
CA PHE A 140 9.11 -3.85 9.82
C PHE A 140 8.92 -4.05 11.33
N ASN A 141 8.03 -3.31 11.97
CA ASN A 141 7.78 -3.43 13.40
C ASN A 141 6.66 -4.44 13.75
N TRP A 142 5.96 -4.99 12.74
CA TRP A 142 4.89 -5.96 12.96
C TRP A 142 5.24 -7.12 13.91
N PRO A 143 6.45 -7.75 13.85
CA PRO A 143 6.80 -8.83 14.78
C PRO A 143 6.82 -8.41 16.24
N LYS A 144 7.07 -7.13 16.53
CA LYS A 144 7.04 -6.60 17.91
C LYS A 144 5.60 -6.41 18.38
N PHE A 145 4.73 -5.91 17.52
CA PHE A 145 3.31 -5.71 17.83
C PHE A 145 2.57 -7.03 17.96
N SER A 146 2.81 -7.99 17.07
CA SER A 146 2.21 -9.33 17.12
C SER A 146 2.59 -10.12 18.37
N LYS A 147 3.83 -10.00 18.86
CA LYS A 147 4.25 -10.63 20.11
C LYS A 147 3.55 -10.03 21.35
N ALA A 148 3.35 -8.72 21.39
CA ALA A 148 2.65 -8.06 22.47
C ALA A 148 1.19 -8.51 22.55
N GLU A 149 0.51 -8.64 21.41
CA GLU A 149 -0.89 -9.07 21.33
C GLU A 149 -1.05 -10.55 21.71
N SER A 150 -0.11 -11.42 21.33
CA SER A 150 -0.07 -12.83 21.74
C SER A 150 0.12 -13.01 23.25
N MET A 151 0.93 -12.15 23.87
CA MET A 151 1.16 -12.18 25.34
C MET A 151 -0.05 -11.69 26.14
N ASP A 152 -0.77 -10.70 25.64
CA ASP A 152 -2.03 -10.23 26.25
C ASP A 152 -3.15 -11.27 26.12
N GLY A 153 -3.26 -11.92 24.98
CA GLY A 153 -4.20 -13.02 24.75
C GLY A 153 -3.98 -14.21 25.70
N LEU A 154 -2.71 -14.54 25.98
CA LEU A 154 -2.35 -15.59 26.94
C LEU A 154 -2.70 -15.21 28.40
N LYS A 155 -2.52 -13.94 28.79
CA LYS A 155 -2.90 -13.46 30.14
C LYS A 155 -4.41 -13.50 30.37
N ILE A 156 -5.21 -13.17 29.37
CA ILE A 156 -6.67 -13.22 29.45
C ILE A 156 -7.18 -14.69 29.53
N SER A 157 -6.50 -15.61 28.83
CA SER A 157 -6.86 -17.05 28.87
C SER A 157 -6.45 -17.75 30.18
N ALA A 158 -5.44 -17.25 30.86
CA ALA A 158 -4.96 -17.80 32.13
C ALA A 158 -5.71 -17.24 33.36
N GLY A 159 -6.61 -16.27 33.19
CA GLY A 159 -7.39 -15.61 34.23
C GLY A 159 -8.83 -16.15 34.37
N HIS A 160 -9.16 -17.23 33.69
CA HIS A 160 -10.40 -18.02 33.82
C HIS A 160 -10.01 -19.47 34.23
#